data_beee2df90ae002e89fd6303ef32c8eca
#
_entry.id   beee2df90ae002e89fd6303ef32c8eca
#
_cell.length_a   1.000
_cell.length_b   1.000
_cell.length_c   1.000
_cell.angle_alpha   90.00
_cell.angle_beta   90.00
_cell.angle_gamma   90.00
#
_symmetry.space_group_name_H-M   'P 1'
#
loop_
_entity.id
_entity.type
_entity.pdbx_description
1 polymer ?
#
loop_
_entity_poly.entity_id
_entity_poly.type
_entity_poly.pdbx_seq_one_letter_code
_entity_poly.pdbx_strand_id
1 'polypeptide(L)'
;NSKYQIIDGQHRFEAVKELKKPVHFIKVKGLGLEQVQRLNKHSKDWNADDFLDGYCRMEKEDYLRYREFKKHYGFGHNETNALLTNLTRASGSNIVAFRNGTFQIRDYELAEKNAEKIYLCRPYYEDGYKRRSFVYAMLTLFENEDYSHSEFLNKLSYQAVKLQDCTDVKGYLTLIEEIYNFKRAKSKKVRFY
;
A
#
# COMPACT_ATOMS: atom_id res chain seq x y z
N ASN A 1 -25.74 -31.69 -7.77
CA ASN A 1 -25.21 -31.37 -6.43
C ASN A 1 -25.16 -29.84 -6.28
N SER A 2 -26.15 -29.30 -5.55
CA SER A 2 -26.15 -27.85 -5.24
C SER A 2 -25.04 -27.57 -4.21
N LYS A 3 -24.00 -26.86 -4.63
CA LYS A 3 -22.97 -26.37 -3.72
C LYS A 3 -23.51 -25.11 -3.03
N TYR A 4 -23.46 -25.08 -1.69
CA TYR A 4 -23.77 -23.90 -0.90
C TYR A 4 -22.48 -23.16 -0.56
N GLN A 5 -22.52 -21.85 -0.61
CA GLN A 5 -21.42 -20.99 -0.21
C GLN A 5 -21.73 -20.44 1.19
N ILE A 6 -20.77 -20.56 2.12
CA ILE A 6 -20.90 -19.96 3.44
C ILE A 6 -20.68 -18.47 3.31
N ILE A 7 -21.70 -17.68 3.68
CA ILE A 7 -21.68 -16.21 3.61
C ILE A 7 -21.45 -15.55 4.96
N ASP A 8 -21.71 -16.25 6.07
CA ASP A 8 -21.41 -15.85 7.44
C ASP A 8 -21.15 -17.08 8.31
N GLY A 9 -20.45 -16.91 9.42
CA GLY A 9 -20.17 -17.96 10.39
C GLY A 9 -19.06 -18.94 10.00
N GLN A 10 -18.12 -18.55 9.13
CA GLN A 10 -17.04 -19.42 8.63
C GLN A 10 -16.22 -20.03 9.78
N HIS A 11 -15.81 -19.24 10.78
CA HIS A 11 -15.07 -19.73 11.94
C HIS A 11 -15.93 -20.69 12.80
N ARG A 12 -17.23 -20.41 12.95
CA ARG A 12 -18.17 -21.32 13.64
C ARG A 12 -18.32 -22.62 12.88
N PHE A 13 -18.39 -22.58 11.55
CA PHE A 13 -18.46 -23.77 10.72
C PHE A 13 -17.22 -24.65 10.89
N GLU A 14 -16.01 -24.08 10.82
CA GLU A 14 -14.76 -24.84 11.01
C GLU A 14 -14.68 -25.43 12.43
N ALA A 15 -15.01 -24.67 13.46
CA ALA A 15 -15.04 -25.17 14.82
C ALA A 15 -16.05 -26.34 15.01
N VAL A 16 -17.26 -26.25 14.45
CA VAL A 16 -18.25 -27.30 14.48
C VAL A 16 -17.80 -28.54 13.72
N LYS A 17 -17.11 -28.35 12.58
CA LYS A 17 -16.54 -29.43 11.78
C LYS A 17 -15.44 -30.18 12.55
N GLU A 18 -14.51 -29.45 13.20
CA GLU A 18 -13.46 -30.03 14.05
C GLU A 18 -14.07 -30.84 15.21
N LEU A 19 -15.12 -30.31 15.83
CA LEU A 19 -15.85 -30.98 16.93
C LEU A 19 -16.76 -32.12 16.46
N LYS A 20 -16.83 -32.39 15.16
CA LYS A 20 -17.70 -33.38 14.51
C LYS A 20 -19.18 -33.27 14.96
N LYS A 21 -19.65 -32.04 15.18
CA LYS A 21 -21.04 -31.75 15.56
C LYS A 21 -21.90 -31.43 14.33
N PRO A 22 -23.21 -31.60 14.37
CA PRO A 22 -24.09 -31.22 13.28
C PRO A 22 -24.08 -29.71 13.05
N VAL A 23 -24.03 -29.30 11.78
CA VAL A 23 -24.03 -27.89 11.37
C VAL A 23 -25.46 -27.43 11.18
N HIS A 24 -25.89 -26.43 11.96
CA HIS A 24 -27.17 -25.75 11.76
C HIS A 24 -26.95 -24.48 10.92
N PHE A 25 -27.71 -24.31 9.85
CA PHE A 25 -27.55 -23.16 8.94
C PHE A 25 -28.90 -22.72 8.38
N ILE A 26 -28.94 -21.45 7.97
CA ILE A 26 -30.09 -20.85 7.28
C ILE A 26 -29.70 -20.63 5.81
N LYS A 27 -30.56 -21.11 4.89
CA LYS A 27 -30.40 -20.84 3.46
C LYS A 27 -30.97 -19.48 3.13
N VAL A 28 -30.18 -18.61 2.51
CA VAL A 28 -30.62 -17.32 2.01
C VAL A 28 -30.41 -17.28 0.49
N LYS A 29 -31.44 -16.94 -0.27
CA LYS A 29 -31.35 -16.76 -1.72
C LYS A 29 -30.95 -15.31 -2.04
N GLY A 30 -30.14 -15.13 -3.08
CA GLY A 30 -29.83 -13.80 -3.62
C GLY A 30 -28.74 -13.01 -2.86
N LEU A 31 -28.11 -13.59 -1.82
CA LEU A 31 -26.95 -13.03 -1.17
C LEU A 31 -25.68 -13.76 -1.66
N GLY A 32 -24.86 -13.05 -2.40
CA GLY A 32 -23.54 -13.50 -2.79
C GLY A 32 -22.45 -12.89 -1.88
N LEU A 33 -21.19 -13.22 -2.15
CA LEU A 33 -20.04 -12.75 -1.38
C LEU A 33 -19.93 -11.21 -1.38
N GLU A 34 -20.31 -10.58 -2.48
CA GLU A 34 -20.31 -9.13 -2.63
C GLU A 34 -21.29 -8.43 -1.66
N GLN A 35 -22.51 -8.96 -1.53
CA GLN A 35 -23.51 -8.43 -0.60
C GLN A 35 -23.07 -8.62 0.86
N VAL A 36 -22.42 -9.73 1.17
CA VAL A 36 -21.87 -10.00 2.52
C VAL A 36 -20.75 -9.03 2.85
N GLN A 37 -19.84 -8.77 1.91
CA GLN A 37 -18.79 -7.77 2.11
C GLN A 37 -19.37 -6.36 2.31
N ARG A 38 -20.45 -6.03 1.59
CA ARG A 38 -21.16 -4.74 1.79
C ARG A 38 -21.85 -4.65 3.15
N LEU A 39 -22.41 -5.74 3.66
CA LEU A 39 -23.03 -5.80 5.00
C LEU A 39 -21.97 -5.68 6.10
N ASN A 40 -20.82 -6.35 5.94
CA ASN A 40 -19.70 -6.30 6.89
C ASN A 40 -18.90 -4.99 6.82
N LYS A 41 -19.09 -4.15 5.80
CA LYS A 41 -18.47 -2.83 5.68
C LYS A 41 -18.71 -1.93 6.92
N HIS A 42 -19.80 -2.13 7.63
CA HIS A 42 -20.17 -1.36 8.82
C HIS A 42 -19.81 -2.09 10.13
N SER A 43 -19.35 -3.35 10.08
CA SER A 43 -18.85 -4.04 11.25
C SER A 43 -17.42 -3.55 11.54
N LYS A 44 -17.12 -3.22 12.78
CA LYS A 44 -15.82 -2.71 13.26
C LYS A 44 -14.63 -3.64 13.02
N ASP A 45 -14.86 -4.84 12.53
CA ASP A 45 -13.92 -5.94 12.58
C ASP A 45 -13.14 -6.18 11.27
N TRP A 46 -13.58 -5.60 10.14
CA TRP A 46 -12.86 -5.77 8.87
C TRP A 46 -11.74 -4.74 8.69
N ASN A 47 -10.51 -5.23 8.70
CA ASN A 47 -9.34 -4.44 8.35
C ASN A 47 -9.09 -4.45 6.82
N ALA A 48 -8.07 -3.73 6.37
CA ALA A 48 -7.77 -3.62 4.94
C ALA A 48 -7.33 -4.94 4.30
N ASP A 49 -6.66 -5.83 5.07
CA ASP A 49 -6.26 -7.14 4.57
C ASP A 49 -7.47 -8.06 4.38
N ASP A 50 -8.49 -7.98 5.25
CA ASP A 50 -9.73 -8.75 5.11
C ASP A 50 -10.48 -8.38 3.82
N PHE A 51 -10.56 -7.07 3.49
CA PHE A 51 -11.13 -6.61 2.22
C PHE A 51 -10.30 -7.10 1.03
N LEU A 52 -8.97 -7.01 1.12
CA LEU A 52 -8.07 -7.47 0.07
C LEU A 52 -8.27 -8.95 -0.22
N ASP A 53 -8.25 -9.78 0.82
CA ASP A 53 -8.43 -11.23 0.70
C ASP A 53 -9.79 -11.59 0.15
N GLY A 54 -10.84 -10.90 0.60
CA GLY A 54 -12.18 -11.10 0.10
C GLY A 54 -12.28 -10.83 -1.41
N TYR A 55 -11.77 -9.69 -1.88
CA TYR A 55 -11.82 -9.34 -3.30
C TYR A 55 -10.86 -10.16 -4.16
N CYS A 56 -9.74 -10.61 -3.62
CA CYS A 56 -8.87 -11.57 -4.29
C CYS A 56 -9.55 -12.95 -4.48
N ARG A 57 -10.34 -13.42 -3.51
CA ARG A 57 -11.15 -14.66 -3.65
C ARG A 57 -12.26 -14.52 -4.70
N MET A 58 -12.69 -13.30 -5.00
CA MET A 58 -13.62 -12.95 -6.07
C MET A 58 -12.91 -12.77 -7.42
N GLU A 59 -11.62 -13.07 -7.48
CA GLU A 59 -10.78 -12.98 -8.68
C GLU A 59 -10.77 -11.59 -9.33
N LYS A 60 -10.94 -10.52 -8.51
CA LYS A 60 -10.82 -9.15 -9.01
C LYS A 60 -9.37 -8.84 -9.36
N GLU A 61 -9.10 -8.60 -10.64
CA GLU A 61 -7.75 -8.45 -11.19
C GLU A 61 -6.92 -7.37 -10.48
N ASP A 62 -7.48 -6.17 -10.28
CA ASP A 62 -6.77 -5.07 -9.61
C ASP A 62 -6.39 -5.41 -8.17
N TYR A 63 -7.20 -6.23 -7.46
CA TYR A 63 -6.89 -6.66 -6.09
C TYR A 63 -5.85 -7.77 -6.05
N LEU A 64 -5.82 -8.66 -7.04
CA LEU A 64 -4.76 -9.66 -7.19
C LEU A 64 -3.41 -8.97 -7.43
N ARG A 65 -3.35 -8.02 -8.36
CA ARG A 65 -2.16 -7.21 -8.65
C ARG A 65 -1.75 -6.36 -7.45
N TYR A 66 -2.72 -5.76 -6.75
CA TYR A 66 -2.47 -5.01 -5.51
C TYR A 66 -1.79 -5.89 -4.46
N ARG A 67 -2.29 -7.11 -4.22
CA ARG A 67 -1.74 -8.06 -3.25
C ARG A 67 -0.31 -8.46 -3.60
N GLU A 68 -0.04 -8.75 -4.87
CA GLU A 68 1.29 -9.09 -5.35
C GLU A 68 2.27 -7.93 -5.16
N PHE A 69 1.88 -6.73 -5.57
CA PHE A 69 2.67 -5.52 -5.40
C PHE A 69 3.00 -5.25 -3.92
N LYS A 70 1.98 -5.26 -3.05
CA LYS A 70 2.14 -5.08 -1.60
C LYS A 70 3.11 -6.09 -1.00
N LYS A 71 2.99 -7.37 -1.40
CA LYS A 71 3.83 -8.46 -0.92
C LYS A 71 5.28 -8.32 -1.42
N HIS A 72 5.46 -7.95 -2.68
CA HIS A 72 6.78 -7.84 -3.31
C HIS A 72 7.63 -6.75 -2.65
N TYR A 73 7.07 -5.55 -2.50
CA TYR A 73 7.80 -4.39 -1.97
C TYR A 73 7.71 -4.24 -0.44
N GLY A 74 6.80 -4.93 0.23
CA GLY A 74 6.60 -4.87 1.67
C GLY A 74 5.95 -3.57 2.17
N PHE A 75 5.29 -2.83 1.31
CA PHE A 75 4.58 -1.60 1.68
C PHE A 75 3.28 -1.88 2.45
N GLY A 76 2.87 -0.92 3.28
CA GLY A 76 1.55 -0.91 3.90
C GLY A 76 0.44 -0.54 2.90
N HIS A 77 -0.82 -0.64 3.33
CA HIS A 77 -1.97 -0.36 2.46
C HIS A 77 -2.01 1.08 1.94
N ASN A 78 -1.64 2.06 2.76
CA ASN A 78 -1.68 3.46 2.35
C ASN A 78 -0.61 3.77 1.29
N GLU A 79 0.58 3.23 1.45
CA GLU A 79 1.70 3.40 0.53
C GLU A 79 1.41 2.69 -0.80
N THR A 80 0.93 1.45 -0.74
CA THR A 80 0.50 0.68 -1.92
C THR A 80 -0.62 1.40 -2.67
N ASN A 81 -1.62 1.93 -1.94
CA ASN A 81 -2.72 2.68 -2.54
C ASN A 81 -2.22 3.94 -3.26
N ALA A 82 -1.33 4.73 -2.63
CA ALA A 82 -0.75 5.92 -3.25
C ALA A 82 0.03 5.57 -4.53
N LEU A 83 0.89 4.55 -4.48
CA LEU A 83 1.67 4.09 -5.62
C LEU A 83 0.78 3.64 -6.78
N LEU A 84 -0.15 2.72 -6.54
CA LEU A 84 -1.01 2.15 -7.58
C LEU A 84 -2.04 3.13 -8.16
N THR A 85 -2.31 4.23 -7.46
CA THR A 85 -3.19 5.31 -7.96
C THR A 85 -2.43 6.52 -8.48
N ASN A 86 -1.09 6.47 -8.52
CA ASN A 86 -0.21 7.56 -8.95
C ASN A 86 -0.50 8.87 -8.24
N LEU A 87 -0.61 8.81 -6.92
CA LEU A 87 -0.78 9.97 -6.06
C LEU A 87 0.41 10.07 -5.10
N THR A 88 0.75 11.28 -4.70
CA THR A 88 1.79 11.51 -3.69
C THR A 88 1.41 11.03 -2.29
N ARG A 89 0.14 10.69 -2.08
CA ARG A 89 -0.41 10.12 -0.83
C ARG A 89 -1.72 9.41 -1.08
N ALA A 90 -2.09 8.47 -0.21
CA ALA A 90 -3.41 7.84 -0.28
C ALA A 90 -4.54 8.86 -0.13
N SER A 91 -5.54 8.78 -0.98
CA SER A 91 -6.74 9.62 -0.90
C SER A 91 -7.89 8.90 -0.19
N GLY A 92 -8.74 9.67 0.49
CA GLY A 92 -9.93 9.12 1.15
C GLY A 92 -10.88 8.43 0.16
N SER A 93 -11.04 8.96 -1.05
CA SER A 93 -11.86 8.35 -2.11
C SER A 93 -11.33 6.99 -2.56
N ASN A 94 -10.01 6.85 -2.72
CA ASN A 94 -9.40 5.57 -3.11
C ASN A 94 -9.47 4.54 -1.98
N ILE A 95 -9.37 4.96 -0.72
CA ILE A 95 -9.58 4.08 0.44
C ILE A 95 -11.04 3.58 0.48
N VAL A 96 -12.00 4.46 0.21
CA VAL A 96 -13.42 4.09 0.11
C VAL A 96 -13.66 3.14 -1.07
N ALA A 97 -13.10 3.44 -2.26
CA ALA A 97 -13.17 2.57 -3.43
C ALA A 97 -12.58 1.18 -3.13
N PHE A 98 -11.43 1.13 -2.44
CA PHE A 98 -10.81 -0.13 -2.02
C PHE A 98 -11.74 -0.97 -1.13
N ARG A 99 -12.35 -0.36 -0.13
CA ARG A 99 -13.32 -1.04 0.77
C ARG A 99 -14.59 -1.47 0.05
N ASN A 100 -14.99 -0.78 -1.01
CA ASN A 100 -16.20 -1.07 -1.78
C ASN A 100 -15.98 -2.08 -2.92
N GLY A 101 -14.76 -2.54 -3.16
CA GLY A 101 -14.46 -3.45 -4.25
C GLY A 101 -14.43 -2.79 -5.63
N THR A 102 -14.31 -1.48 -5.68
CA THR A 102 -14.26 -0.67 -6.92
C THR A 102 -12.91 0.03 -7.11
N PHE A 103 -11.89 -0.41 -6.39
CA PHE A 103 -10.53 0.09 -6.56
C PHE A 103 -10.01 -0.27 -7.95
N GLN A 104 -9.35 0.69 -8.59
CA GLN A 104 -8.70 0.53 -9.88
C GLN A 104 -7.25 1.01 -9.81
N ILE A 105 -6.36 0.24 -10.39
CA ILE A 105 -4.98 0.62 -10.61
C ILE A 105 -4.94 1.61 -11.77
N ARG A 106 -4.27 2.74 -11.57
CA ARG A 106 -4.23 3.80 -12.57
C ARG A 106 -3.14 3.57 -13.62
N ASP A 107 -1.95 3.25 -13.18
CA ASP A 107 -0.79 2.94 -14.03
C ASP A 107 0.17 2.04 -13.25
N TYR A 108 0.15 0.77 -13.58
CA TYR A 108 0.93 -0.23 -12.86
C TYR A 108 2.42 -0.12 -13.14
N GLU A 109 2.80 0.19 -14.38
CA GLU A 109 4.21 0.31 -14.77
C GLU A 109 4.88 1.50 -14.07
N LEU A 110 4.18 2.64 -13.98
CA LEU A 110 4.68 3.80 -13.24
C LEU A 110 4.76 3.49 -11.74
N ALA A 111 3.79 2.76 -11.19
CA ALA A 111 3.81 2.35 -9.79
C ALA A 111 5.02 1.44 -9.50
N GLU A 112 5.30 0.45 -10.35
CA GLU A 112 6.49 -0.40 -10.24
C GLU A 112 7.77 0.42 -10.32
N LYS A 113 7.90 1.29 -11.32
CA LYS A 113 9.06 2.16 -11.48
C LYS A 113 9.32 3.03 -10.23
N ASN A 114 8.26 3.57 -9.64
CA ASN A 114 8.37 4.39 -8.43
C ASN A 114 8.70 3.54 -7.20
N ALA A 115 8.09 2.36 -7.08
CA ALA A 115 8.37 1.41 -6.01
C ALA A 115 9.83 0.92 -6.05
N GLU A 116 10.35 0.58 -7.24
CA GLU A 116 11.74 0.20 -7.45
C GLU A 116 12.71 1.30 -7.00
N LYS A 117 12.45 2.56 -7.39
CA LYS A 117 13.26 3.69 -6.94
C LYS A 117 13.28 3.80 -5.41
N ILE A 118 12.14 3.64 -4.74
CA ILE A 118 12.06 3.68 -3.27
C ILE A 118 12.80 2.48 -2.68
N TYR A 119 12.65 1.30 -3.27
CA TYR A 119 13.30 0.06 -2.83
C TYR A 119 14.84 0.15 -2.90
N LEU A 120 15.40 0.87 -3.87
CA LEU A 120 16.83 1.13 -3.98
C LEU A 120 17.41 1.90 -2.78
N CYS A 121 16.57 2.54 -1.95
CA CYS A 121 17.01 3.16 -0.70
C CYS A 121 17.21 2.15 0.45
N ARG A 122 16.71 0.90 0.31
CA ARG A 122 16.75 -0.13 1.35
C ARG A 122 18.15 -0.40 1.93
N PRO A 123 19.24 -0.49 1.14
CA PRO A 123 20.58 -0.73 1.69
C PRO A 123 21.06 0.36 2.65
N TYR A 124 20.48 1.57 2.55
CA TYR A 124 20.83 2.74 3.35
C TYR A 124 19.81 3.03 4.46
N TYR A 125 18.61 2.45 4.37
CA TYR A 125 17.50 2.74 5.27
C TYR A 125 16.57 1.52 5.39
N GLU A 126 17.08 0.43 5.92
CA GLU A 126 16.55 -0.95 5.84
C GLU A 126 15.05 -1.07 6.13
N ASP A 127 14.58 -0.59 7.28
CA ASP A 127 13.16 -0.60 7.64
C ASP A 127 12.44 0.72 7.35
N GLY A 128 13.19 1.79 7.20
CA GLY A 128 12.64 3.12 7.02
C GLY A 128 12.16 3.39 5.60
N TYR A 129 12.70 2.72 4.56
CA TYR A 129 12.31 2.94 3.17
C TYR A 129 10.81 2.71 2.92
N LYS A 130 10.15 1.87 3.71
CA LYS A 130 8.71 1.57 3.64
C LYS A 130 7.83 2.42 4.56
N ARG A 131 8.43 3.35 5.33
CA ARG A 131 7.66 4.26 6.18
C ARG A 131 6.80 5.19 5.35
N ARG A 132 5.54 5.35 5.74
CA ARG A 132 4.56 6.17 5.02
C ARG A 132 5.08 7.55 4.66
N SER A 133 5.60 8.28 5.65
CA SER A 133 6.09 9.65 5.43
C SER A 133 7.28 9.69 4.48
N PHE A 134 8.16 8.68 4.50
CA PHE A 134 9.27 8.57 3.55
C PHE A 134 8.76 8.27 2.14
N VAL A 135 7.89 7.28 1.97
CA VAL A 135 7.30 6.94 0.67
C VAL A 135 6.60 8.16 0.05
N TYR A 136 5.81 8.89 0.85
CA TYR A 136 5.12 10.09 0.35
C TYR A 136 6.08 11.22 0.00
N ALA A 137 7.16 11.40 0.74
CA ALA A 137 8.21 12.36 0.40
C ALA A 137 8.88 11.98 -0.93
N MET A 138 9.20 10.69 -1.13
CA MET A 138 9.78 10.21 -2.39
C MET A 138 8.84 10.39 -3.57
N LEU A 139 7.56 10.07 -3.42
CA LEU A 139 6.55 10.29 -4.46
C LEU A 139 6.41 11.78 -4.83
N THR A 140 6.47 12.68 -3.83
CA THR A 140 6.48 14.12 -4.07
C THR A 140 7.73 14.56 -4.86
N LEU A 141 8.90 13.99 -4.52
CA LEU A 141 10.15 14.30 -5.22
C LEU A 141 10.16 13.75 -6.65
N PHE A 142 9.52 12.63 -6.92
CA PHE A 142 9.45 12.07 -8.29
C PHE A 142 8.64 12.94 -9.26
N GLU A 143 7.78 13.83 -8.74
CA GLU A 143 7.06 14.84 -9.53
C GLU A 143 7.88 16.13 -9.73
N ASN A 144 9.03 16.29 -9.06
CA ASN A 144 9.86 17.48 -9.13
C ASN A 144 10.90 17.34 -10.23
N GLU A 145 10.91 18.26 -11.20
CA GLU A 145 11.81 18.23 -12.37
C GLU A 145 13.29 18.42 -11.97
N ASP A 146 13.57 19.09 -10.86
CA ASP A 146 14.93 19.31 -10.36
C ASP A 146 15.49 18.10 -9.58
N TYR A 147 14.68 17.07 -9.37
CA TYR A 147 15.08 15.89 -8.62
C TYR A 147 15.60 14.78 -9.53
N SER A 148 16.83 14.34 -9.29
CA SER A 148 17.42 13.14 -9.91
C SER A 148 17.61 12.05 -8.87
N HIS A 149 16.90 10.93 -9.03
CA HIS A 149 17.01 9.81 -8.08
C HIS A 149 18.39 9.16 -8.08
N SER A 150 19.04 9.06 -9.22
CA SER A 150 20.40 8.53 -9.34
C SER A 150 21.42 9.41 -8.61
N GLU A 151 21.25 10.73 -8.68
CA GLU A 151 22.10 11.66 -7.93
C GLU A 151 21.83 11.56 -6.42
N PHE A 152 20.58 11.44 -6.00
CA PHE A 152 20.23 11.21 -4.61
C PHE A 152 20.90 9.95 -4.06
N LEU A 153 20.79 8.82 -4.75
CA LEU A 153 21.42 7.57 -4.33
C LEU A 153 22.95 7.68 -4.26
N ASN A 154 23.56 8.37 -5.22
CA ASN A 154 24.99 8.66 -5.16
C ASN A 154 25.37 9.47 -3.93
N LYS A 155 24.61 10.53 -3.60
CA LYS A 155 24.84 11.31 -2.37
C LYS A 155 24.58 10.49 -1.11
N LEU A 156 23.53 9.68 -1.13
CA LEU A 156 23.15 8.83 -0.01
C LEU A 156 24.23 7.78 0.31
N SER A 157 24.94 7.26 -0.67
CA SER A 157 26.06 6.33 -0.44
C SER A 157 27.19 6.89 0.47
N TYR A 158 27.36 8.23 0.47
CA TYR A 158 28.31 8.92 1.33
C TYR A 158 27.69 9.50 2.61
N GLN A 159 26.36 9.51 2.71
CA GLN A 159 25.60 10.18 3.76
C GLN A 159 24.54 9.27 4.40
N ALA A 160 24.68 7.94 4.27
CA ALA A 160 23.68 6.96 4.75
C ALA A 160 23.29 7.19 6.21
N VAL A 161 24.25 7.51 7.08
CA VAL A 161 24.03 7.78 8.51
C VAL A 161 23.08 8.96 8.75
N LYS A 162 22.94 9.88 7.79
CA LYS A 162 22.01 11.01 7.93
C LYS A 162 20.56 10.63 7.65
N LEU A 163 20.31 9.60 6.86
CA LEU A 163 18.94 9.16 6.57
C LEU A 163 18.37 8.44 7.79
N GLN A 164 17.57 9.15 8.54
CA GLN A 164 16.98 8.70 9.80
C GLN A 164 15.47 8.97 9.81
N ASP A 165 14.79 8.44 10.82
CA ASP A 165 13.36 8.60 10.99
C ASP A 165 12.95 10.06 11.18
N CYS A 166 11.98 10.49 10.35
CA CYS A 166 11.31 11.77 10.51
C CYS A 166 9.84 11.54 10.85
N THR A 167 9.23 12.50 11.54
CA THR A 167 7.84 12.42 11.99
C THR A 167 6.84 12.57 10.85
N ASP A 168 7.17 13.36 9.83
CA ASP A 168 6.28 13.71 8.74
C ASP A 168 6.99 13.83 7.38
N VAL A 169 6.21 14.07 6.34
CA VAL A 169 6.67 14.21 4.95
C VAL A 169 7.63 15.38 4.80
N LYS A 170 7.34 16.52 5.46
CA LYS A 170 8.18 17.73 5.38
C LYS A 170 9.56 17.50 5.97
N GLY A 171 9.63 16.79 7.11
CA GLY A 171 10.89 16.41 7.72
C GLY A 171 11.76 15.57 6.79
N TYR A 172 11.16 14.58 6.09
CA TYR A 172 11.88 13.80 5.09
C TYR A 172 12.31 14.63 3.87
N LEU A 173 11.45 15.52 3.37
CA LEU A 173 11.83 16.41 2.27
C LEU A 173 13.04 17.28 2.64
N THR A 174 13.03 17.87 3.83
CA THR A 174 14.18 18.65 4.33
C THR A 174 15.46 17.80 4.43
N LEU A 175 15.34 16.63 5.03
CA LEU A 175 16.47 15.72 5.21
C LEU A 175 17.05 15.23 3.88
N ILE A 176 16.18 14.88 2.91
CA ILE A 176 16.59 14.46 1.57
C ILE A 176 17.24 15.62 0.84
N GLU A 177 16.72 16.85 0.96
CA GLU A 177 17.33 18.06 0.38
C GLU A 177 18.74 18.31 0.95
N GLU A 178 18.94 18.15 2.25
CA GLU A 178 20.26 18.27 2.88
C GLU A 178 21.25 17.23 2.33
N ILE A 179 20.84 15.97 2.22
CA ILE A 179 21.66 14.90 1.65
C ILE A 179 21.98 15.19 0.19
N TYR A 180 20.98 15.58 -0.60
CA TYR A 180 21.10 15.88 -2.02
C TYR A 180 22.06 17.05 -2.28
N ASN A 181 22.03 18.06 -1.43
CA ASN A 181 22.90 19.24 -1.53
C ASN A 181 24.30 19.04 -0.93
N PHE A 182 24.63 17.86 -0.43
CA PHE A 182 25.95 17.58 0.12
C PHE A 182 27.06 17.83 -0.90
N LYS A 183 28.07 18.65 -0.52
CA LYS A 183 29.19 19.08 -1.36
C LYS A 183 28.76 19.81 -2.67
N ARG A 184 27.55 20.36 -2.75
CA ARG A 184 27.16 21.29 -3.82
C ARG A 184 27.59 22.70 -3.48
N ALA A 185 28.09 23.43 -4.50
CA ALA A 185 28.36 24.87 -4.38
C ALA A 185 27.05 25.61 -4.03
N LYS A 186 27.15 26.69 -3.27
CA LYS A 186 25.98 27.44 -2.79
C LYS A 186 25.04 27.88 -3.93
N SER A 187 25.60 28.26 -5.10
CA SER A 187 24.84 28.65 -6.29
C SER A 187 24.18 27.49 -7.05
N LYS A 188 24.49 26.22 -6.70
CA LYS A 188 23.96 25.03 -7.35
C LYS A 188 23.08 24.19 -6.41
N LYS A 189 22.77 24.71 -5.23
CA LYS A 189 21.87 24.03 -4.30
C LYS A 189 20.45 24.08 -4.84
N VAL A 190 19.77 22.92 -4.75
CA VAL A 190 18.38 22.74 -5.17
C VAL A 190 17.47 22.86 -3.95
N ARG A 191 16.28 23.38 -4.14
CA ARG A 191 15.19 23.37 -3.16
C ARG A 191 14.02 22.58 -3.73
N PHE A 192 13.44 21.72 -2.94
CA PHE A 192 12.36 20.84 -3.40
C PHE A 192 10.96 21.28 -2.91
N TYR A 193 10.87 22.27 -2.03
CA TYR A 193 9.59 22.77 -1.48
C TYR A 193 9.70 24.24 -1.02
#